data_1fecbf03d2c6e83d54f81e26f8e684d5
#
_entry.id   1fecbf03d2c6e83d54f81e26f8e684d5
#
_cell.length_a   1.000
_cell.length_b   1.000
_cell.length_c   1.000
_cell.angle_alpha   90.00
_cell.angle_beta   90.00
_cell.angle_gamma   90.00
#
_symmetry.space_group_name_H-M   'P 1'
#
loop_
_entity.id
_entity.type
_entity.pdbx_description
1 polymer ?
#
loop_
_entity_poly.entity_id
_entity_poly.type
_entity_poly.pdbx_seq_one_letter_code
_entity_poly.pdbx_strand_id
1 'polypeptide(L)'
;MASTIMELRKHQRFPVHFKSIFSIDGKHIEDAVITDLSLEGCRLTSAIHIPSNIPIEIHIRPDQHAPVYISGAVVCWKRDSVFGLSFKELPELESATLTRLLWLLPSWTEE
;
A
#
# COMPACT_ATOMS: atom_id res chain seq x y z
N MET A 1 -22.27 -2.60 15.95
CA MET A 1 -21.68 -3.79 15.37
C MET A 1 -20.24 -3.57 15.06
N ALA A 2 -19.37 -4.31 15.68
CA ALA A 2 -17.94 -4.17 15.46
C ALA A 2 -17.56 -4.48 14.01
N SER A 3 -18.24 -5.45 13.41
CA SER A 3 -17.92 -5.85 12.04
C SER A 3 -18.18 -4.73 11.04
N THR A 4 -19.20 -3.89 11.32
CA THR A 4 -19.48 -2.78 10.41
C THR A 4 -18.36 -1.77 10.38
N ILE A 5 -17.78 -1.47 11.54
CA ILE A 5 -16.66 -0.55 11.61
C ILE A 5 -15.44 -1.13 10.90
N MET A 6 -15.20 -2.42 11.06
CA MET A 6 -14.07 -3.07 10.40
C MET A 6 -14.24 -3.01 8.89
N GLU A 7 -15.46 -3.22 8.40
CA GLU A 7 -15.69 -3.18 6.97
C GLU A 7 -15.49 -1.80 6.39
N LEU A 8 -15.88 -0.77 7.14
CA LEU A 8 -15.64 0.59 6.68
C LEU A 8 -14.17 0.88 6.57
N ARG A 9 -13.38 0.46 7.55
CA ARG A 9 -11.93 0.69 7.50
C ARG A 9 -11.27 -0.14 6.40
N LYS A 10 -11.82 -1.31 6.11
CA LYS A 10 -11.27 -2.16 5.06
C LYS A 10 -11.28 -1.44 3.72
N HIS A 11 -12.32 -0.65 3.46
CA HIS A 11 -12.44 0.05 2.18
C HIS A 11 -11.95 1.48 2.25
N GLN A 12 -11.59 1.95 3.44
CA GLN A 12 -11.17 3.33 3.63
C GLN A 12 -9.76 3.51 3.07
N ARG A 13 -9.57 4.60 2.33
CA ARG A 13 -8.26 4.97 1.81
C ARG A 13 -7.71 6.10 2.65
N PHE A 14 -6.45 5.98 3.03
CA PHE A 14 -5.80 6.96 3.89
C PHE A 14 -4.78 7.74 3.08
N PRO A 15 -4.88 9.06 3.04
CA PRO A 15 -3.81 9.85 2.42
C PRO A 15 -2.57 9.77 3.31
N VAL A 16 -1.45 9.44 2.69
CA VAL A 16 -0.20 9.25 3.42
C VAL A 16 0.94 9.77 2.56
N HIS A 17 2.13 9.76 3.13
CA HIS A 17 3.35 10.09 2.38
C HIS A 17 4.44 9.18 2.93
N PHE A 18 4.46 7.94 2.44
CA PHE A 18 5.37 6.93 2.97
C PHE A 18 6.42 6.56 1.94
N LYS A 19 7.68 6.78 2.28
CA LYS A 19 8.76 6.30 1.44
C LYS A 19 8.71 4.80 1.38
N SER A 20 9.01 4.26 0.21
CA SER A 20 8.86 2.83 0.00
C SER A 20 9.92 2.33 -0.96
N ILE A 21 10.21 1.06 -0.84
CA ILE A 21 11.08 0.35 -1.76
C ILE A 21 10.22 -0.70 -2.43
N PHE A 22 10.28 -0.80 -3.75
CA PHE A 22 9.63 -1.92 -4.38
C PHE A 22 10.67 -2.79 -5.09
N SER A 23 10.34 -4.06 -5.26
CA SER A 23 11.24 -5.02 -5.87
C SER A 23 10.56 -5.70 -7.03
N ILE A 24 11.26 -5.80 -8.14
CA ILE A 24 10.82 -6.50 -9.34
C ILE A 24 11.92 -7.47 -9.69
N ASP A 25 11.59 -8.78 -9.74
CA ASP A 25 12.55 -9.81 -10.12
C ASP A 25 13.83 -9.71 -9.31
N GLY A 26 13.69 -9.46 -8.02
CA GLY A 26 14.83 -9.41 -7.11
C GLY A 26 15.60 -8.11 -7.12
N LYS A 27 15.23 -7.16 -7.96
CA LYS A 27 15.89 -5.85 -7.98
C LYS A 27 15.13 -4.88 -7.10
N HIS A 28 15.85 -4.21 -6.22
CA HIS A 28 15.26 -3.24 -5.31
C HIS A 28 15.35 -1.85 -5.92
N ILE A 29 14.23 -1.15 -5.93
CA ILE A 29 14.15 0.20 -6.46
C ILE A 29 13.62 1.09 -5.35
N GLU A 30 14.39 2.12 -5.00
CA GLU A 30 14.11 2.91 -3.81
C GLU A 30 13.43 4.24 -4.10
N ASP A 31 12.94 4.42 -5.30
CA ASP A 31 12.37 5.69 -5.70
C ASP A 31 10.85 5.57 -5.77
N ALA A 32 10.23 5.42 -4.62
CA ALA A 32 8.79 5.26 -4.56
C ALA A 32 8.23 5.92 -3.33
N VAL A 33 7.08 6.58 -3.50
CA VAL A 33 6.35 7.18 -2.39
C VAL A 33 4.91 6.74 -2.49
N ILE A 34 4.40 6.19 -1.40
CA ILE A 34 2.99 5.82 -1.33
C ILE A 34 2.23 7.04 -0.83
N THR A 35 1.22 7.45 -1.60
CA THR A 35 0.44 8.65 -1.29
C THR A 35 -0.98 8.32 -0.87
N ASP A 36 -1.39 7.05 -0.97
CA ASP A 36 -2.74 6.63 -0.64
C ASP A 36 -2.67 5.15 -0.33
N LEU A 37 -3.27 4.74 0.76
CA LEU A 37 -3.12 3.36 1.25
C LEU A 37 -4.43 2.84 1.82
N SER A 38 -4.75 1.59 1.48
CA SER A 38 -5.90 0.89 2.03
C SER A 38 -5.54 -0.59 2.16
N LEU A 39 -6.46 -1.39 2.68
CA LEU A 39 -6.24 -2.84 2.74
C LEU A 39 -6.29 -3.49 1.36
N GLU A 40 -6.82 -2.78 0.38
CA GLU A 40 -7.01 -3.37 -0.95
C GLU A 40 -5.98 -2.90 -1.96
N GLY A 41 -5.22 -1.87 -1.65
CA GLY A 41 -4.24 -1.38 -2.59
C GLY A 41 -3.66 -0.05 -2.16
N CYS A 42 -2.91 0.54 -3.08
CA CYS A 42 -2.29 1.83 -2.78
C CYS A 42 -2.09 2.62 -4.07
N ARG A 43 -1.81 3.90 -3.90
CA ARG A 43 -1.34 4.75 -4.98
C ARG A 43 0.11 5.05 -4.71
N LEU A 44 0.94 4.85 -5.71
CA LEU A 44 2.39 4.96 -5.57
C LEU A 44 2.92 5.87 -6.67
N THR A 45 3.82 6.77 -6.31
CA THR A 45 4.47 7.66 -7.26
C THR A 45 5.93 7.24 -7.39
N SER A 46 6.38 7.09 -8.63
CA SER A 46 7.77 6.73 -8.90
C SER A 46 8.15 7.21 -10.29
N ALA A 47 9.39 7.65 -10.44
CA ALA A 47 9.92 7.99 -11.75
C ALA A 47 10.32 6.76 -12.54
N ILE A 48 10.37 5.61 -11.89
CA ILE A 48 10.80 4.36 -12.50
C ILE A 48 9.58 3.67 -13.10
N HIS A 49 9.73 3.10 -14.27
CA HIS A 49 8.65 2.36 -14.91
C HIS A 49 8.38 1.06 -14.15
N ILE A 50 7.12 0.81 -13.83
CA ILE A 50 6.70 -0.41 -13.16
C ILE A 50 5.79 -1.16 -14.11
N PRO A 51 6.15 -2.38 -14.53
CA PRO A 51 5.32 -3.10 -15.49
C PRO A 51 3.99 -3.56 -14.89
N SER A 52 2.98 -3.64 -15.75
CA SER A 52 1.67 -4.15 -15.35
C SER A 52 1.68 -5.67 -15.35
N ASN A 53 0.74 -6.23 -14.59
CA ASN A 53 0.46 -7.69 -14.61
C ASN A 53 1.60 -8.54 -14.09
N ILE A 54 2.56 -7.94 -13.41
CA ILE A 54 3.66 -8.68 -12.78
C ILE A 54 3.59 -8.38 -11.29
N PRO A 55 3.63 -9.40 -10.43
CA PRO A 55 3.64 -9.15 -9.00
C PRO A 55 4.90 -8.42 -8.60
N ILE A 56 4.76 -7.42 -7.77
CA ILE A 56 5.91 -6.73 -7.22
C ILE A 56 5.81 -6.76 -5.70
N GLU A 57 6.95 -6.63 -5.06
CA GLU A 57 7.01 -6.58 -3.61
C GLU A 57 7.22 -5.15 -3.19
N ILE A 58 6.55 -4.75 -2.13
CA ILE A 58 6.63 -3.39 -1.62
C ILE A 58 7.05 -3.43 -0.16
N HIS A 59 8.05 -2.64 0.18
CA HIS A 59 8.46 -2.42 1.56
C HIS A 59 8.08 -1.00 1.92
N ILE A 60 7.04 -0.85 2.71
CA ILE A 60 6.55 0.46 3.12
C ILE A 60 7.30 0.87 4.38
N ARG A 61 7.85 2.06 4.37
CA ARG A 61 8.59 2.61 5.50
C ARG A 61 7.87 3.82 6.05
N PRO A 62 6.83 3.59 6.87
CA PRO A 62 6.10 4.73 7.44
C PRO A 62 6.94 5.39 8.52
N ASP A 63 6.84 6.72 8.60
CA ASP A 63 7.50 7.44 9.66
C ASP A 63 6.87 7.06 10.99
N GLN A 64 7.68 6.75 11.98
CA GLN A 64 7.21 6.51 13.34
C GLN A 64 6.37 5.24 13.48
N HIS A 65 6.38 4.38 12.48
CA HIS A 65 5.65 3.10 12.54
C HIS A 65 6.54 1.99 12.03
N ALA A 66 6.20 0.77 12.38
CA ALA A 66 6.96 -0.37 11.92
C ALA A 66 6.82 -0.54 10.40
N PRO A 67 7.85 -1.02 9.71
CA PRO A 67 7.75 -1.26 8.28
C PRO A 67 6.71 -2.32 7.97
N VAL A 68 6.10 -2.19 6.79
CA VAL A 68 5.10 -3.14 6.32
C VAL A 68 5.56 -3.71 4.99
N TYR A 69 5.50 -5.03 4.88
CA TYR A 69 5.91 -5.73 3.68
C TYR A 69 4.69 -6.29 2.96
N ILE A 70 4.58 -6.03 1.67
CA ILE A 70 3.50 -6.53 0.82
C ILE A 70 4.15 -7.35 -0.28
N SER A 71 3.86 -8.64 -0.34
CA SER A 71 4.54 -9.53 -1.27
C SER A 71 3.87 -9.63 -2.64
N GLY A 72 2.61 -9.26 -2.75
CA GLY A 72 1.91 -9.47 -4.01
C GLY A 72 1.07 -8.29 -4.44
N ALA A 73 1.71 -7.22 -4.89
CA ALA A 73 1.01 -6.07 -5.43
C ALA A 73 1.11 -6.09 -6.94
N VAL A 74 0.05 -5.65 -7.62
CA VAL A 74 0.01 -5.64 -9.08
C VAL A 74 -0.48 -4.29 -9.54
N VAL A 75 0.17 -3.73 -10.56
CA VAL A 75 -0.23 -2.45 -11.13
C VAL A 75 -1.54 -2.63 -11.86
N CYS A 76 -2.54 -1.85 -11.48
CA CYS A 76 -3.86 -1.87 -12.11
C CYS A 76 -4.02 -0.75 -13.12
N TRP A 77 -3.40 0.40 -12.85
CA TRP A 77 -3.46 1.53 -13.78
C TRP A 77 -2.24 2.40 -13.56
N LYS A 78 -1.95 3.19 -14.57
CA LYS A 78 -0.83 4.12 -14.55
C LYS A 78 -1.25 5.42 -15.22
N ARG A 79 -0.83 6.54 -14.64
CA ARG A 79 -1.00 7.86 -15.25
C ARG A 79 0.24 8.67 -14.91
N ASP A 80 1.02 9.00 -15.93
CA ASP A 80 2.29 9.72 -15.73
C ASP A 80 3.18 8.92 -14.80
N SER A 81 3.58 9.48 -13.67
CA SER A 81 4.43 8.79 -12.71
C SER A 81 3.64 8.21 -11.54
N VAL A 82 2.32 8.17 -11.65
CA VAL A 82 1.46 7.66 -10.59
C VAL A 82 0.93 6.29 -10.99
N PHE A 83 0.99 5.35 -10.06
CA PHE A 83 0.56 3.98 -10.28
C PHE A 83 -0.49 3.61 -9.23
N GLY A 84 -1.56 2.97 -9.68
CA GLY A 84 -2.53 2.37 -8.77
C GLY A 84 -2.24 0.89 -8.67
N LEU A 85 -2.04 0.40 -7.46
CA LEU A 85 -1.72 -0.99 -7.23
C LEU A 85 -2.80 -1.67 -6.42
N SER A 86 -3.06 -2.92 -6.77
CA SER A 86 -3.99 -3.77 -6.04
C SER A 86 -3.18 -4.80 -5.27
N PHE A 87 -3.57 -5.01 -4.02
CA PHE A 87 -3.00 -6.09 -3.22
C PHE A 87 -3.88 -7.30 -3.41
N LYS A 88 -3.37 -8.28 -4.13
CA LYS A 88 -4.14 -9.50 -4.31
C LYS A 88 -4.19 -10.21 -2.96
N GLU A 89 -4.30 -11.43 -2.90
CA GLU A 89 -4.47 -12.17 -1.67
C GLU A 89 -3.33 -11.92 -0.69
N LEU A 90 -3.54 -11.03 0.27
CA LEU A 90 -2.51 -10.78 1.28
C LEU A 90 -2.39 -11.99 2.21
N PRO A 91 -1.18 -12.51 2.39
CA PRO A 91 -0.99 -13.52 3.44
C PRO A 91 -1.42 -12.97 4.79
N GLU A 92 -1.79 -13.86 5.67
CA GLU A 92 -2.36 -13.46 6.95
C GLU A 92 -1.46 -12.50 7.73
N LEU A 93 -0.18 -12.78 7.76
CA LEU A 93 0.75 -11.92 8.48
C LEU A 93 0.83 -10.53 7.86
N GLU A 94 0.89 -10.47 6.53
CA GLU A 94 0.94 -9.17 5.86
C GLU A 94 -0.35 -8.39 6.07
N SER A 95 -1.47 -9.08 6.00
CA SER A 95 -2.76 -8.44 6.25
C SER A 95 -2.82 -7.89 7.67
N ALA A 96 -2.30 -8.63 8.64
CA ALA A 96 -2.32 -8.19 10.02
C ALA A 96 -1.46 -6.95 10.24
N THR A 97 -0.25 -6.93 9.67
CA THR A 97 0.62 -5.78 9.84
C THR A 97 0.08 -4.54 9.14
N LEU A 98 -0.49 -4.73 7.96
CA LEU A 98 -1.08 -3.61 7.24
C LEU A 98 -2.31 -3.08 7.99
N THR A 99 -3.14 -3.96 8.48
CA THR A 99 -4.31 -3.55 9.26
C THR A 99 -3.88 -2.74 10.48
N ARG A 100 -2.85 -3.20 11.17
CA ARG A 100 -2.37 -2.48 12.34
C ARG A 100 -1.90 -1.08 11.97
N LEU A 101 -1.17 -0.95 10.86
CA LEU A 101 -0.72 0.37 10.43
C LEU A 101 -1.91 1.28 10.15
N LEU A 102 -2.91 0.79 9.42
CA LEU A 102 -4.05 1.62 9.06
C LEU A 102 -4.84 2.06 10.28
N TRP A 103 -4.92 1.21 11.31
CA TRP A 103 -5.61 1.58 12.53
C TRP A 103 -4.88 2.67 13.31
N LEU A 104 -3.59 2.81 13.09
CA LEU A 104 -2.79 3.84 13.77
C LEU A 104 -2.80 5.18 13.03
N LEU A 105 -3.34 5.22 11.83
CA LEU A 105 -3.39 6.45 11.04
C LEU A 105 -4.63 7.26 11.39
N PRO A 106 -4.54 8.59 11.29
CA PRO A 106 -5.71 9.42 11.52
C PRO A 106 -6.78 9.12 10.49
N SER A 107 -8.04 9.18 10.90
CA SER A 107 -9.16 8.98 10.00
C SER A 107 -9.63 10.34 9.51
N TRP A 108 -9.51 10.57 8.21
CA TRP A 108 -9.87 11.85 7.61
C TRP A 108 -11.34 11.97 7.30
N THR A 109 -12.08 10.90 7.49
CA THR A 109 -13.50 10.91 7.20
C THR A 109 -14.34 11.23 8.42
N GLU A 110 -13.71 11.66 9.49
CA GLU A 110 -14.40 11.98 10.74
C GLU A 110 -15.14 13.28 10.70
N GLU A 111 -15.02 14.03 9.67
CA GLU A 111 -15.65 15.33 9.55
C GLU A 111 -17.18 15.29 9.61
#